data_e05c606c20d8c1b7aab71dd24dde7ba9
#
_entry.id   e05c606c20d8c1b7aab71dd24dde7ba9
#
_cell.length_a   1.000
_cell.length_b   1.000
_cell.length_c   1.000
_cell.angle_alpha   90.00
_cell.angle_beta   90.00
_cell.angle_gamma   90.00
#
_symmetry.space_group_name_H-M   'P 1'
#
loop_
_entity.id
_entity.type
_entity.pdbx_description
1 polymer ?
#
loop_
_entity_poly.entity_id
_entity_poly.type
_entity_poly.pdbx_seq_one_letter_code
_entity_poly.pdbx_strand_id
1 'polypeptide(L)'
;MAQATLEVPVEFGEMVQGSQLVVHGRVVDVRAQQTGDRRSIETIVTVAVADALKGRPGESVTFRLPGGEVGRYRRLIVGVPQFTSGDEVIVFLRGSAPAMPTLFGLSQGLYRVGRAADGRAVVAPAPLTAPATGAERIVRGDPARVPLSLEAFAREVRARAKGRP
;
A
#
# COMPACT_ATOMS: atom_id res chain seq x y z
N MET A 1 16.12 18.91 12.16
CA MET A 1 16.78 18.14 11.09
C MET A 1 15.73 17.33 10.37
N ALA A 2 15.45 17.63 9.13
CA ALA A 2 14.60 16.81 8.29
C ALA A 2 15.43 15.60 7.83
N GLN A 3 15.10 14.42 8.32
CA GLN A 3 15.62 13.19 7.75
C GLN A 3 14.88 12.94 6.43
N ALA A 4 15.57 13.15 5.33
CA ALA A 4 15.10 12.69 4.04
C ALA A 4 15.18 11.15 4.05
N THR A 5 14.04 10.50 4.16
CA THR A 5 13.97 9.05 3.93
C THR A 5 14.11 8.84 2.43
N LEU A 6 15.28 8.39 2.01
CA LEU A 6 15.49 7.92 0.64
C LEU A 6 14.72 6.60 0.50
N GLU A 7 13.57 6.67 -0.15
CA GLU A 7 12.81 5.48 -0.51
C GLU A 7 13.47 4.85 -1.73
N VAL A 8 14.15 3.71 -1.53
CA VAL A 8 14.75 2.95 -2.62
C VAL A 8 13.65 2.24 -3.40
N PRO A 9 13.55 2.43 -4.72
CA PRO A 9 12.59 1.70 -5.53
C PRO A 9 12.83 0.19 -5.41
N VAL A 10 11.76 -0.55 -5.10
CA VAL A 10 11.77 -2.00 -5.01
C VAL A 10 11.25 -2.57 -6.31
N GLU A 11 11.97 -3.56 -6.86
CA GLU A 11 11.50 -4.29 -8.02
C GLU A 11 10.19 -5.05 -7.70
N PHE A 12 9.28 -5.08 -8.67
CA PHE A 12 7.96 -5.69 -8.46
C PHE A 12 8.06 -7.15 -8.00
N GLY A 13 8.98 -7.91 -8.59
CA GLY A 13 9.22 -9.30 -8.19
C GLY A 13 9.68 -9.44 -6.74
N GLU A 14 10.59 -8.57 -6.30
CA GLU A 14 11.06 -8.54 -4.91
C GLU A 14 9.94 -8.17 -3.94
N MET A 15 9.07 -7.25 -4.32
CA MET A 15 7.93 -6.85 -3.51
C MET A 15 6.93 -8.01 -3.35
N VAL A 16 6.65 -8.74 -4.42
CA VAL A 16 5.79 -9.94 -4.36
C VAL A 16 6.41 -11.00 -3.47
N GLN A 17 7.71 -11.27 -3.63
CA GLN A 17 8.41 -12.29 -2.82
C GLN A 17 8.54 -11.88 -1.35
N GLY A 18 8.81 -10.63 -1.08
CA GLY A 18 9.00 -10.09 0.28
C GLY A 18 7.70 -9.83 1.05
N SER A 19 6.55 -9.95 0.43
CA SER A 19 5.25 -9.80 1.08
C SER A 19 4.70 -11.14 1.53
N GLN A 20 4.21 -11.23 2.75
CA GLN A 20 3.49 -12.39 3.28
C GLN A 20 2.06 -12.46 2.74
N LEU A 21 1.44 -11.30 2.55
CA LEU A 21 0.09 -11.18 2.03
C LEU A 21 0.07 -10.17 0.88
N VAL A 22 -0.64 -10.49 -0.18
CA VAL A 22 -1.03 -9.53 -1.22
C VAL A 22 -2.54 -9.67 -1.41
N VAL A 23 -3.26 -8.59 -1.13
CA VAL A 23 -4.71 -8.59 -1.01
C VAL A 23 -5.32 -7.52 -1.91
N HIS A 24 -6.29 -7.92 -2.72
CA HIS A 24 -7.23 -7.01 -3.38
C HIS A 24 -8.50 -6.91 -2.53
N GLY A 25 -8.93 -5.72 -2.27
CA GLY A 25 -10.12 -5.50 -1.46
C GLY A 25 -10.54 -4.05 -1.35
N ARG A 26 -11.46 -3.80 -0.45
CA ARG A 26 -12.02 -2.48 -0.19
C ARG A 26 -11.72 -2.04 1.23
N VAL A 27 -11.26 -0.82 1.38
CA VAL A 27 -11.04 -0.21 2.70
C VAL A 27 -12.39 -0.02 3.39
N VAL A 28 -12.54 -0.60 4.57
CA VAL A 28 -13.78 -0.52 5.37
C VAL A 28 -13.63 0.28 6.64
N ASP A 29 -12.41 0.42 7.15
CA ASP A 29 -12.13 1.22 8.34
C ASP A 29 -10.73 1.84 8.28
N VAL A 30 -10.63 3.08 8.72
CA VAL A 30 -9.36 3.81 8.87
C VAL A 30 -9.43 4.60 10.17
N ARG A 31 -8.56 4.28 11.12
CA ARG A 31 -8.52 4.99 12.39
C ARG A 31 -7.09 5.23 12.86
N ALA A 32 -6.84 6.38 13.42
CA ALA A 32 -5.58 6.69 14.06
C ALA A 32 -5.66 6.41 15.57
N GLN A 33 -4.56 5.96 16.14
CA GLN A 33 -4.45 5.73 17.57
C GLN A 33 -3.07 6.11 18.11
N GLN A 34 -3.02 6.47 19.37
CA GLN A 34 -1.74 6.66 20.07
C GLN A 34 -1.22 5.32 20.57
N THR A 35 0.07 5.11 20.44
CA THR A 35 0.75 3.90 20.91
C THR A 35 1.79 4.23 21.96
N GLY A 36 1.88 3.38 22.99
CA GLY A 36 2.93 3.35 24.02
C GLY A 36 3.18 4.67 24.73
N ASP A 37 4.08 5.46 24.22
CA ASP A 37 4.25 6.82 24.67
C ASP A 37 3.32 7.76 23.87
N ARG A 38 2.86 8.82 24.51
CA ARG A 38 1.87 9.75 23.93
C ARG A 38 2.35 10.48 22.66
N ARG A 39 3.56 10.21 22.19
CA ARG A 39 4.18 10.84 21.01
C ARG A 39 4.09 9.98 19.76
N SER A 40 3.81 8.70 19.90
CA SER A 40 3.68 7.78 18.79
C SER A 40 2.23 7.66 18.34
N ILE A 41 1.99 7.94 17.07
CA ILE A 41 0.68 7.80 16.44
C ILE A 41 0.85 6.83 15.28
N GLU A 42 -0.08 5.89 15.18
CA GLU A 42 -0.19 4.98 14.04
C GLU A 42 -1.61 5.00 13.49
N THR A 43 -1.74 4.71 12.21
CA THR A 43 -3.02 4.54 11.54
C THR A 43 -3.26 3.07 11.29
N ILE A 44 -4.42 2.60 11.70
CA ILE A 44 -4.89 1.23 11.50
C ILE A 44 -5.88 1.23 10.34
N VAL A 45 -5.62 0.40 9.34
CA VAL A 45 -6.45 0.26 8.15
C VAL A 45 -6.98 -1.16 8.08
N THR A 46 -8.27 -1.31 7.88
CA THR A 46 -8.93 -2.59 7.66
C THR A 46 -9.47 -2.67 6.25
N VAL A 47 -9.13 -3.75 5.57
CA VAL A 47 -9.54 -4.03 4.19
C VAL A 47 -10.39 -5.29 4.18
N ALA A 48 -11.62 -5.20 3.66
CA ALA A 48 -12.43 -6.36 3.34
C ALA A 48 -11.86 -7.04 2.10
N VAL A 49 -11.53 -8.31 2.20
CA VAL A 49 -10.84 -9.07 1.16
C VAL A 49 -11.82 -9.45 0.06
N ALA A 50 -11.58 -9.00 -1.15
CA ALA A 50 -12.28 -9.46 -2.35
C ALA A 50 -11.54 -10.64 -3.00
N ASP A 51 -10.21 -10.58 -3.03
CA ASP A 51 -9.36 -11.62 -3.60
C ASP A 51 -8.00 -11.65 -2.89
N ALA A 52 -7.55 -12.84 -2.54
CA ALA A 52 -6.22 -13.06 -2.00
C ALA A 52 -5.26 -13.43 -3.14
N LEU A 53 -4.36 -12.53 -3.50
CA LEU A 53 -3.39 -12.75 -4.57
C LEU A 53 -2.17 -13.55 -4.08
N LYS A 54 -1.85 -13.43 -2.80
CA LYS A 54 -0.82 -14.20 -2.10
C LYS A 54 -1.18 -14.34 -0.63
N GLY A 55 -0.97 -15.55 -0.08
CA GLY A 55 -1.23 -15.84 1.34
C GLY A 55 -2.71 -16.12 1.62
N ARG A 56 -3.03 -16.20 2.90
CA ARG A 56 -4.39 -16.52 3.40
C ARG A 56 -4.84 -15.49 4.43
N PRO A 57 -5.38 -14.34 3.99
CA PRO A 57 -5.75 -13.25 4.89
C PRO A 57 -7.06 -13.46 5.65
N GLY A 58 -7.92 -14.39 5.22
CA GLY A 58 -9.30 -14.51 5.70
C GLY A 58 -10.24 -13.52 5.00
N GLU A 59 -11.35 -13.17 5.65
CA GLU A 59 -12.37 -12.26 5.09
C GLU A 59 -11.97 -10.80 5.15
N SER A 60 -11.10 -10.44 6.08
CA SER A 60 -10.54 -9.10 6.21
C SER A 60 -9.09 -9.15 6.67
N VAL A 61 -8.36 -8.11 6.37
CA VAL A 61 -7.01 -7.92 6.87
C VAL A 61 -6.87 -6.53 7.45
N THR A 62 -6.18 -6.46 8.58
CA THR A 62 -5.87 -5.20 9.26
C THR A 62 -4.37 -5.01 9.30
N PHE A 63 -3.91 -3.83 8.95
CA PHE A 63 -2.50 -3.47 8.97
C PHE A 63 -2.29 -2.07 9.52
N ARG A 64 -1.07 -1.75 9.87
CA ARG A 64 -0.71 -0.46 10.46
C ARG A 64 0.24 0.33 9.56
N LEU A 65 0.08 1.65 9.65
CA LEU A 65 0.94 2.65 9.05
C LEU A 65 1.46 3.60 10.13
N PRO A 66 2.69 4.08 10.01
CA PRO A 66 3.18 5.09 10.93
C PRO A 66 2.52 6.45 10.66
N GLY A 67 2.25 7.19 11.72
CA GLY A 67 1.65 8.53 11.63
C GLY A 67 0.14 8.54 11.65
N GLY A 68 -0.43 9.73 11.62
CA GLY A 68 -1.87 9.96 11.67
C GLY A 68 -2.23 11.19 12.51
N GLU A 69 -3.51 11.33 12.81
CA GLU A 69 -4.05 12.43 13.59
C GLU A 69 -4.97 11.90 14.69
N VAL A 70 -4.69 12.28 15.93
CA VAL A 70 -5.49 11.93 17.10
C VAL A 70 -5.76 13.19 17.92
N GLY A 71 -7.02 13.66 17.92
CA GLY A 71 -7.40 14.92 18.55
C GLY A 71 -6.61 16.09 17.94
N ARG A 72 -5.88 16.81 18.79
CA ARG A 72 -5.03 17.94 18.36
C ARG A 72 -3.60 17.53 17.96
N TYR A 73 -3.26 16.27 18.08
CA TYR A 73 -1.93 15.77 17.76
C TYR A 73 -1.92 15.19 16.35
N ARG A 74 -0.94 15.63 15.56
CA ARG A 74 -0.76 15.18 14.19
C ARG A 74 0.70 14.79 13.99
N ARG A 75 0.91 13.60 13.45
CA ARG A 75 2.23 13.13 13.03
C ARG A 75 2.18 12.79 11.55
N LEU A 76 2.82 13.63 10.76
CA LEU A 76 2.98 13.39 9.32
C LEU A 76 4.31 12.70 9.07
N ILE A 77 4.26 11.64 8.27
CA ILE A 77 5.44 10.93 7.81
C ILE A 77 5.40 10.95 6.29
N VAL A 78 6.46 11.51 5.70
CA VAL A 78 6.59 11.62 4.25
C VAL A 78 6.64 10.23 3.62
N GLY A 79 5.91 10.02 2.54
CA GLY A 79 5.87 8.74 1.83
C GLY A 79 4.82 7.75 2.35
N VAL A 80 4.14 8.05 3.45
CA VAL A 80 3.02 7.23 3.93
C VAL A 80 1.76 7.59 3.14
N PRO A 81 1.13 6.61 2.47
CA PRO A 81 -0.09 6.86 1.72
C PRO A 81 -1.29 7.10 2.65
N GLN A 82 -2.27 7.83 2.15
CA GLN A 82 -3.54 8.00 2.82
C GLN A 82 -4.58 7.01 2.30
N PHE A 83 -5.38 6.49 3.20
CA PHE A 83 -6.49 5.60 2.90
C PHE A 83 -7.81 6.26 3.28
N THR A 84 -8.82 6.01 2.49
CA THR A 84 -10.19 6.47 2.75
C THR A 84 -11.12 5.26 2.69
N SER A 85 -12.07 5.18 3.63
CA SER A 85 -13.10 4.14 3.60
C SER A 85 -13.84 4.16 2.27
N GLY A 86 -13.98 3.00 1.64
CA GLY A 86 -14.54 2.85 0.31
C GLY A 86 -13.52 2.72 -0.82
N ASP A 87 -12.26 3.05 -0.59
CA ASP A 87 -11.19 2.87 -1.58
C ASP A 87 -11.05 1.39 -1.96
N GLU A 88 -10.94 1.12 -3.25
CA GLU A 88 -10.58 -0.19 -3.77
C GLU A 88 -9.08 -0.24 -4.02
N VAL A 89 -8.41 -1.18 -3.37
CA VAL A 89 -6.94 -1.21 -3.31
C VAL A 89 -6.39 -2.62 -3.46
N ILE A 90 -5.12 -2.68 -3.86
CA ILE A 90 -4.27 -3.86 -3.69
C ILE A 90 -3.14 -3.46 -2.76
N VAL A 91 -2.97 -4.22 -1.68
CA VAL A 91 -1.96 -3.96 -0.66
C VAL A 91 -0.99 -5.13 -0.54
N PHE A 92 0.28 -4.79 -0.50
CA PHE A 92 1.39 -5.72 -0.27
C PHE A 92 1.82 -5.57 1.18
N LEU A 93 1.65 -6.63 1.96
CA LEU A 93 1.84 -6.59 3.41
C LEU A 93 2.99 -7.46 3.86
N ARG A 94 3.79 -6.93 4.78
CA ARG A 94 4.87 -7.65 5.47
C ARG A 94 4.50 -7.93 6.91
N GLY A 95 4.92 -9.08 7.39
CA GLY A 95 4.63 -9.54 8.74
C GLY A 95 3.46 -10.51 8.77
N SER A 96 3.41 -11.27 9.84
CA SER A 96 2.40 -12.30 10.06
C SER A 96 1.99 -12.33 11.53
N ALA A 97 0.83 -12.92 11.80
CA ALA A 97 0.37 -13.11 13.17
C ALA A 97 1.45 -13.75 14.06
N PRO A 98 1.56 -13.36 15.35
CA PRO A 98 0.63 -12.49 16.07
C PRO A 98 0.85 -10.98 15.85
N ALA A 99 1.92 -10.59 15.16
CA ALA A 99 2.18 -9.18 14.88
C ALA A 99 1.23 -8.66 13.79
N MET A 100 0.79 -7.41 13.95
CA MET A 100 0.00 -6.75 12.92
C MET A 100 0.88 -6.46 11.71
N PRO A 101 0.46 -6.83 10.49
CA PRO A 101 1.22 -6.54 9.28
C PRO A 101 1.42 -5.05 9.06
N THR A 102 2.44 -4.72 8.28
CA THR A 102 2.72 -3.36 7.81
C THR A 102 2.74 -3.32 6.29
N LEU A 103 2.45 -2.16 5.73
CA LEU A 103 2.52 -1.97 4.27
C LEU A 103 3.98 -2.05 3.80
N PHE A 104 4.23 -2.80 2.74
CA PHE A 104 5.56 -2.94 2.19
C PHE A 104 6.05 -1.62 1.59
N GLY A 105 7.25 -1.18 1.98
CA GLY A 105 7.88 -0.01 1.38
C GLY A 105 7.03 1.26 1.37
N LEU A 106 6.28 1.51 2.43
CA LEU A 106 5.37 2.66 2.53
C LEU A 106 4.39 2.71 1.34
N SER A 107 4.51 3.73 0.49
CA SER A 107 3.62 3.90 -0.66
C SER A 107 3.83 2.88 -1.78
N GLN A 108 4.99 2.24 -1.85
CA GLN A 108 5.29 1.28 -2.93
C GLN A 108 4.40 0.04 -2.89
N GLY A 109 3.99 -0.40 -1.70
CA GLY A 109 3.11 -1.55 -1.51
C GLY A 109 1.63 -1.26 -1.72
N LEU A 110 1.26 -0.05 -2.12
CA LEU A 110 -0.13 0.33 -2.40
C LEU A 110 -0.35 0.52 -3.89
N TYR A 111 -1.36 -0.14 -4.42
CA TYR A 111 -1.93 0.10 -5.74
C TYR A 111 -3.41 0.43 -5.60
N ARG A 112 -3.87 1.42 -6.34
CA ARG A 112 -5.29 1.80 -6.35
C ARG A 112 -5.98 1.19 -7.55
N VAL A 113 -7.18 0.70 -7.33
CA VAL A 113 -8.03 0.18 -8.38
C VAL A 113 -9.03 1.26 -8.78
N GLY A 114 -8.95 1.68 -10.02
CA GLY A 114 -9.87 2.64 -10.62
C GLY A 114 -10.69 2.01 -11.73
N ARG A 115 -11.50 2.83 -12.40
CA ARG A 115 -12.27 2.43 -13.57
C ARG A 115 -11.77 3.20 -14.79
N ALA A 116 -11.49 2.47 -15.87
CA ALA A 116 -11.24 3.06 -17.17
C ALA A 116 -12.54 3.61 -17.78
N ALA A 117 -12.42 4.38 -18.87
CA ALA A 117 -13.59 4.95 -19.56
C ALA A 117 -14.59 3.90 -20.04
N ASP A 118 -14.14 2.69 -20.32
CA ASP A 118 -14.97 1.54 -20.72
C ASP A 118 -15.53 0.72 -19.55
N GLY A 119 -15.32 1.18 -18.31
CA GLY A 119 -15.79 0.54 -17.07
C GLY A 119 -14.91 -0.57 -16.53
N ARG A 120 -13.85 -0.97 -17.23
CA ARG A 120 -12.92 -2.00 -16.74
C ARG A 120 -12.11 -1.52 -15.55
N ALA A 121 -11.87 -2.43 -14.61
CA ALA A 121 -11.01 -2.16 -13.46
C ALA A 121 -9.54 -2.06 -13.91
N VAL A 122 -8.88 -1.00 -13.52
CA VAL A 122 -7.47 -0.71 -13.84
C VAL A 122 -6.69 -0.46 -12.56
N VAL A 123 -5.49 -1.00 -12.51
CA VAL A 123 -4.59 -0.86 -11.36
C VAL A 123 -3.52 0.17 -11.67
N ALA A 124 -3.39 1.14 -10.79
CA ALA A 124 -2.35 2.16 -10.85
C ALA A 124 -1.58 2.23 -9.52
N PRO A 125 -0.26 2.45 -9.56
CA PRO A 125 0.51 2.71 -8.35
C PRO A 125 -0.02 3.97 -7.67
N ALA A 126 0.06 4.00 -6.33
CA ALA A 126 -0.27 5.21 -5.59
C ALA A 126 0.63 6.36 -6.05
N PRO A 127 0.06 7.54 -6.31
CA PRO A 127 0.88 8.69 -6.60
C PRO A 127 1.77 8.98 -5.39
N LEU A 128 3.06 9.12 -5.64
CA LEU A 128 3.97 9.61 -4.63
C LEU A 128 3.60 11.06 -4.37
N THR A 129 3.12 11.35 -3.19
CA THR A 129 2.94 12.71 -2.73
C THR A 129 4.32 13.30 -2.45
N ALA A 130 5.03 13.70 -3.51
CA ALA A 130 6.12 14.63 -3.36
C ALA A 130 5.51 15.99 -3.01
N PRO A 131 6.01 16.70 -1.99
CA PRO A 131 5.62 18.08 -1.81
C PRO A 131 5.92 18.83 -3.11
N ALA A 132 4.95 19.57 -3.60
CA ALA A 132 5.07 20.36 -4.83
C ALA A 132 6.02 21.55 -4.60
N THR A 133 7.30 21.29 -4.52
CA THR A 133 8.32 22.31 -4.54
C THR A 133 9.35 21.95 -5.61
N GLY A 134 9.14 22.54 -6.78
CA GLY A 134 10.19 22.74 -7.79
C GLY A 134 10.58 21.50 -8.60
N ALA A 135 10.26 21.57 -9.86
CA ALA A 135 11.06 21.23 -11.04
C ALA A 135 11.73 19.85 -11.18
N GLU A 136 11.64 18.90 -10.28
CA GLU A 136 12.10 17.55 -10.53
C GLU A 136 10.93 16.57 -10.54
N ARG A 137 10.54 16.23 -11.76
CA ARG A 137 9.66 15.13 -12.04
C ARG A 137 10.43 13.84 -11.79
N ILE A 138 10.41 13.36 -10.55
CA ILE A 138 10.95 12.03 -10.26
C ILE A 138 10.02 11.02 -10.90
N VAL A 139 10.38 10.55 -12.09
CA VAL A 139 9.73 9.44 -12.76
C VAL A 139 10.18 8.19 -12.01
N ARG A 140 9.40 7.76 -11.02
CA ARG A 140 9.60 6.48 -10.38
C ARG A 140 8.92 5.39 -11.18
N GLY A 141 9.69 4.41 -11.55
CA GLY A 141 9.25 3.22 -12.25
C GLY A 141 9.57 3.24 -13.74
N ASP A 142 9.62 2.06 -14.28
CA ASP A 142 9.74 1.81 -15.71
C ASP A 142 8.70 2.65 -16.47
N PRO A 143 9.11 3.51 -17.42
CA PRO A 143 8.17 4.24 -18.26
C PRO A 143 7.24 3.33 -19.06
N ALA A 144 7.51 2.04 -19.11
CA ALA A 144 6.63 1.03 -19.68
C ALA A 144 5.54 0.52 -18.73
N ARG A 145 5.44 1.03 -17.51
CA ARG A 145 4.33 0.70 -16.60
C ARG A 145 3.05 1.37 -17.06
N VAL A 146 2.45 0.78 -18.06
CA VAL A 146 1.09 1.08 -18.49
C VAL A 146 0.13 0.56 -17.40
N PRO A 147 -0.94 1.29 -17.05
CA PRO A 147 -1.95 0.78 -16.16
C PRO A 147 -2.45 -0.59 -16.62
N LEU A 148 -2.27 -1.59 -15.80
CA LEU A 148 -2.73 -2.95 -16.10
C LEU A 148 -4.19 -3.11 -15.70
N SER A 149 -4.93 -3.95 -16.42
CA SER A 149 -6.22 -4.40 -15.92
C SER A 149 -6.05 -5.13 -14.59
N LEU A 150 -7.04 -5.07 -13.74
CA LEU A 150 -7.01 -5.77 -12.45
C LEU A 150 -6.72 -7.27 -12.63
N GLU A 151 -7.32 -7.89 -13.63
CA GLU A 151 -7.11 -9.30 -13.95
C GLU A 151 -5.65 -9.59 -14.36
N ALA A 152 -5.08 -8.77 -15.22
CA ALA A 152 -3.67 -8.91 -15.64
C ALA A 152 -2.71 -8.72 -14.47
N PHE A 153 -2.97 -7.73 -13.62
CA PHE A 153 -2.18 -7.48 -12.41
C PHE A 153 -2.25 -8.66 -11.44
N ALA A 154 -3.44 -9.16 -11.15
CA ALA A 154 -3.62 -10.32 -10.28
C ALA A 154 -2.89 -11.57 -10.81
N ARG A 155 -2.93 -11.79 -12.11
CA ARG A 155 -2.21 -12.90 -12.78
C ARG A 155 -0.70 -12.74 -12.61
N GLU A 156 -0.15 -11.56 -12.80
CA GLU A 156 1.27 -11.27 -12.59
C GLU A 156 1.71 -11.53 -11.14
N VAL A 157 0.95 -11.07 -10.18
CA VAL A 157 1.25 -11.31 -8.76
C VAL A 157 1.27 -12.81 -8.46
N ARG A 158 0.25 -13.53 -8.89
CA ARG A 158 0.16 -14.98 -8.66
C ARG A 158 1.28 -15.76 -9.34
N ALA A 159 1.64 -15.37 -10.55
CA ALA A 159 2.75 -16.00 -11.29
C ALA A 159 4.07 -15.81 -10.55
N ARG A 160 4.35 -14.61 -10.09
CA ARG A 160 5.58 -14.29 -9.33
C ARG A 160 5.57 -14.89 -7.92
N ALA A 161 4.42 -15.01 -7.29
CA ALA A 161 4.28 -15.66 -5.99
C ALA A 161 4.57 -17.17 -6.05
N LYS A 162 4.28 -17.81 -7.18
CA LYS A 162 4.57 -19.24 -7.45
C LYS A 162 5.96 -19.47 -8.03
N GLY A 163 6.55 -18.46 -8.64
CA GLY A 163 7.87 -18.51 -9.25
C GLY A 163 8.93 -18.81 -8.19
N ARG A 164 9.67 -19.89 -8.38
CA ARG A 164 10.92 -20.10 -7.67
C ARG A 164 11.96 -19.08 -8.15
N PRO A 165 12.88 -18.71 -7.25
CA PRO A 165 14.00 -17.90 -7.66
C PRO A 165 14.81 -18.56 -8.77
#